data_c86482ed62405a7bda641284310826f0
#
_entry.id   c86482ed62405a7bda641284310826f0
#
_cell.length_a   1.000
_cell.length_b   1.000
_cell.length_c   1.000
_cell.angle_alpha   90.00
_cell.angle_beta   90.00
_cell.angle_gamma   90.00
#
_symmetry.space_group_name_H-M   'P 1'
#
loop_
_entity.id
_entity.type
_entity.pdbx_description
1 polymer ?
#
loop_
_entity_poly.entity_id
_entity_poly.type
_entity_poly.pdbx_seq_one_letter_code
_entity_poly.pdbx_strand_id
1 'polypeptide(L)'
;MKWFYIRWGGVLIVAVIIGVLGIQRYNRDVTTISPHHLLHDQPTQTVRILGMVEAGSIRKEGDGGPVAFQLSAEGVKLLVRYLGGESENLRDLKTVVVGGKWNPTTQTLEADKISVVPNYGFITAAYLASLIPMGLFLFNMERKVAMLYIQIKEEKVYQPEEPLEVR
;
A
#
# COMPACT_ATOMS: atom_id res chain seq x y z
N MET A 1 -4.60 -32.07 18.29
CA MET A 1 -5.40 -31.01 17.61
C MET A 1 -5.26 -29.62 18.23
N LYS A 2 -5.26 -29.44 19.57
CA LYS A 2 -5.14 -28.09 20.18
C LYS A 2 -3.89 -27.31 19.74
N TRP A 3 -2.76 -27.95 19.59
CA TRP A 3 -1.49 -27.33 19.16
C TRP A 3 -1.52 -26.77 17.72
N PHE A 4 -2.26 -27.43 16.83
CA PHE A 4 -2.49 -26.98 15.47
C PHE A 4 -3.22 -25.63 15.42
N TYR A 5 -4.32 -25.51 16.16
CA TYR A 5 -5.09 -24.27 16.22
C TYR A 5 -4.34 -23.11 16.89
N ILE A 6 -3.51 -23.42 17.91
CA ILE A 6 -2.65 -22.41 18.57
C ILE A 6 -1.63 -21.85 17.58
N ARG A 7 -0.99 -22.71 16.78
CA ARG A 7 0.01 -22.29 15.78
C ARG A 7 -0.62 -21.41 14.70
N TRP A 8 -1.74 -21.84 14.15
CA TRP A 8 -2.44 -21.06 13.12
C TRP A 8 -3.08 -19.78 13.67
N GLY A 9 -3.59 -19.81 14.90
CA GLY A 9 -4.05 -18.62 15.59
C GLY A 9 -2.92 -17.60 15.78
N GLY A 10 -1.72 -18.06 16.17
CA GLY A 10 -0.54 -17.20 16.25
C GLY A 10 -0.16 -16.54 14.92
N VAL A 11 -0.16 -17.30 13.82
CA VAL A 11 0.12 -16.78 12.47
C VAL A 11 -0.90 -15.72 12.08
N LEU A 12 -2.18 -15.95 12.35
CA LEU A 12 -3.25 -15.01 12.04
C LEU A 12 -3.11 -13.70 12.83
N ILE A 13 -2.80 -13.79 14.13
CA ILE A 13 -2.56 -12.62 14.97
C ILE A 13 -1.39 -11.79 14.43
N VAL A 14 -0.26 -12.44 14.09
CA VAL A 14 0.91 -11.76 13.52
C VAL A 14 0.55 -11.07 12.19
N ALA A 15 -0.21 -11.74 11.32
CA ALA A 15 -0.65 -11.17 10.05
C ALA A 15 -1.54 -9.93 10.26
N VAL A 16 -2.46 -9.96 11.23
CA VAL A 16 -3.30 -8.80 11.58
C VAL A 16 -2.46 -7.64 12.12
N ILE A 17 -1.49 -7.92 13.00
CA ILE A 17 -0.60 -6.88 13.55
C ILE A 17 0.20 -6.20 12.41
N ILE A 18 0.79 -6.98 11.51
CA ILE A 18 1.54 -6.46 10.36
C ILE A 18 0.62 -5.62 9.46
N GLY A 19 -0.62 -6.08 9.23
CA GLY A 19 -1.61 -5.35 8.44
C GLY A 19 -1.96 -3.99 9.07
N VAL A 20 -2.24 -3.96 10.36
CA VAL A 20 -2.54 -2.71 11.09
C VAL A 20 -1.36 -1.75 11.08
N LEU A 21 -0.14 -2.24 11.35
CA LEU A 21 1.07 -1.42 11.29
C LEU A 21 1.33 -0.88 9.87
N GLY A 22 1.08 -1.71 8.85
CA GLY A 22 1.18 -1.29 7.45
C GLY A 22 0.21 -0.15 7.10
N ILE A 23 -1.04 -0.26 7.52
CA ILE A 23 -2.06 0.78 7.31
C ILE A 23 -1.70 2.06 8.07
N GLN A 24 -1.25 1.96 9.31
CA GLN A 24 -0.85 3.15 10.10
C GLN A 24 0.35 3.87 9.46
N ARG A 25 1.33 3.12 8.99
CA ARG A 25 2.50 3.69 8.31
C ARG A 25 2.11 4.35 6.99
N TYR A 26 1.25 3.69 6.21
CA TYR A 26 0.70 4.23 4.99
C TYR A 26 -0.03 5.56 5.22
N ASN A 27 -0.91 5.64 6.22
CA ASN A 27 -1.65 6.86 6.53
C ASN A 27 -0.72 8.03 6.95
N ARG A 28 0.41 7.76 7.62
CA ARG A 28 1.39 8.80 7.95
C ARG A 28 2.14 9.32 6.73
N ASP A 29 2.51 8.43 5.82
CA ASP A 29 3.33 8.79 4.65
C ASP A 29 2.49 9.49 3.56
N VAL A 30 1.17 9.34 3.59
CA VAL A 30 0.22 9.90 2.60
C VAL A 30 -0.62 11.04 3.18
N THR A 31 -0.22 11.64 4.29
CA THR A 31 -0.93 12.81 4.82
C THR A 31 -0.82 13.95 3.81
N THR A 32 -1.84 14.08 2.99
CA THR A 32 -2.02 15.19 2.06
C THR A 32 -2.83 16.28 2.75
N ILE A 33 -2.42 17.51 2.58
CA ILE A 33 -3.18 18.66 3.09
C ILE A 33 -4.24 19.04 2.06
N SER A 34 -5.46 19.27 2.50
CA SER A 34 -6.51 19.80 1.63
C SER A 34 -6.12 21.21 1.13
N PRO A 35 -6.38 21.54 -0.15
CA PRO A 35 -6.14 22.89 -0.68
C PRO A 35 -6.83 23.98 0.13
N HIS A 36 -7.99 23.72 0.72
CA HIS A 36 -8.67 24.67 1.58
C HIS A 36 -7.86 25.04 2.83
N HIS A 37 -7.25 24.06 3.49
CA HIS A 37 -6.37 24.29 4.64
C HIS A 37 -5.10 25.03 4.22
N LEU A 38 -4.57 24.75 3.02
CA LEU A 38 -3.40 25.44 2.51
C LEU A 38 -3.63 26.95 2.35
N LEU A 39 -4.78 27.33 1.80
CA LEU A 39 -5.13 28.74 1.59
C LEU A 39 -5.43 29.47 2.88
N HIS A 40 -5.95 28.76 3.91
CA HIS A 40 -6.34 29.35 5.19
C HIS A 40 -5.18 29.44 6.17
N ASP A 41 -4.41 28.36 6.33
CA ASP A 41 -3.41 28.22 7.40
C ASP A 41 -1.99 28.61 6.96
N GLN A 42 -1.75 28.83 5.65
CA GLN A 42 -0.48 29.26 5.04
C GLN A 42 0.76 28.55 5.67
N PRO A 43 0.81 27.23 5.66
CA PRO A 43 1.88 26.50 6.34
C PRO A 43 3.24 26.85 5.74
N THR A 44 4.21 27.16 6.60
CA THR A 44 5.60 27.43 6.22
C THR A 44 6.38 26.16 5.92
N GLN A 45 5.82 24.99 6.23
CA GLN A 45 6.46 23.68 6.06
C GLN A 45 6.19 23.11 4.65
N THR A 46 6.99 22.12 4.27
CA THR A 46 6.75 21.34 3.05
C THR A 46 5.39 20.65 3.14
N VAL A 47 4.53 20.91 2.18
CA VAL A 47 3.18 20.33 2.09
C VAL A 47 3.10 19.32 0.96
N ARG A 48 2.20 18.36 1.09
CA ARG A 48 1.86 17.42 0.02
C ARG A 48 0.41 17.60 -0.35
N ILE A 49 0.14 17.74 -1.63
CA ILE A 49 -1.20 17.95 -2.16
C ILE A 49 -1.50 16.87 -3.20
N LEU A 50 -2.64 16.24 -3.04
CA LEU A 50 -3.18 15.31 -4.02
C LEU A 50 -4.12 16.08 -4.94
N GLY A 51 -3.93 15.96 -6.25
CA GLY A 51 -4.83 16.59 -7.22
C GLY A 51 -4.66 16.00 -8.61
N MET A 52 -5.52 16.46 -9.52
CA MET A 52 -5.48 16.09 -10.92
C MET A 52 -4.91 17.24 -11.73
N VAL A 53 -3.97 16.93 -12.62
CA VAL A 53 -3.39 17.91 -13.56
C VAL A 53 -4.47 18.34 -14.55
N GLU A 54 -4.69 19.65 -14.69
CA GLU A 54 -5.67 20.18 -15.63
C GLU A 54 -5.16 20.05 -17.07
N ALA A 55 -6.05 19.61 -17.97
CA ALA A 55 -5.70 19.41 -19.38
C ALA A 55 -5.19 20.69 -20.04
N GLY A 56 -4.08 20.60 -20.76
CA GLY A 56 -3.48 21.73 -21.48
C GLY A 56 -2.88 22.83 -20.58
N SER A 57 -2.77 22.57 -19.26
CA SER A 57 -2.20 23.53 -18.32
C SER A 57 -0.68 23.45 -18.21
N ILE A 58 -0.07 22.39 -18.71
CA ILE A 58 1.38 22.16 -18.60
C ILE A 58 2.13 23.11 -19.52
N ARG A 59 2.97 23.98 -18.93
CA ARG A 59 3.82 24.94 -19.63
C ARG A 59 5.27 24.76 -19.19
N LYS A 60 6.18 24.62 -20.13
CA LYS A 60 7.63 24.57 -19.88
C LYS A 60 8.22 25.96 -19.98
N GLU A 61 8.98 26.39 -18.99
CA GLU A 61 9.75 27.66 -19.04
C GLU A 61 11.15 27.38 -19.60
N GLY A 62 11.25 27.18 -20.96
CA GLY A 62 12.51 26.91 -21.65
C GLY A 62 12.95 25.43 -21.64
N ASP A 63 14.06 25.14 -22.34
CA ASP A 63 14.64 23.79 -22.37
C ASP A 63 15.33 23.48 -21.04
N GLY A 64 14.77 22.50 -20.30
CA GLY A 64 15.29 22.10 -18.99
C GLY A 64 14.91 23.03 -17.82
N GLY A 65 14.05 24.03 -18.07
CA GLY A 65 13.55 24.95 -17.06
C GLY A 65 12.41 24.35 -16.19
N PRO A 66 11.92 25.13 -15.22
CA PRO A 66 10.79 24.71 -14.39
C PRO A 66 9.54 24.50 -15.23
N VAL A 67 8.70 23.57 -14.82
CA VAL A 67 7.42 23.28 -15.45
C VAL A 67 6.29 23.83 -14.58
N ALA A 68 5.48 24.72 -15.15
CA ALA A 68 4.29 25.24 -14.50
C ALA A 68 3.05 24.50 -14.99
N PHE A 69 2.13 24.16 -14.07
CA PHE A 69 0.85 23.54 -14.40
C PHE A 69 -0.20 23.85 -13.35
N GLN A 70 -1.46 23.65 -13.69
CA GLN A 70 -2.58 23.80 -12.76
C GLN A 70 -2.97 22.44 -12.20
N LEU A 71 -3.08 22.37 -10.87
CA LEU A 71 -3.54 21.21 -10.13
C LEU A 71 -4.95 21.48 -9.62
N SER A 72 -5.91 20.67 -10.04
CA SER A 72 -7.28 20.71 -9.54
C SER A 72 -7.44 19.70 -8.40
N ALA A 73 -7.83 20.19 -7.21
CA ALA A 73 -8.06 19.35 -6.05
C ALA A 73 -9.24 19.91 -5.24
N GLU A 74 -10.23 19.07 -4.94
CA GLU A 74 -11.43 19.43 -4.17
C GLU A 74 -12.17 20.70 -4.68
N GLY A 75 -12.19 20.90 -6.00
CA GLY A 75 -12.80 22.08 -6.63
C GLY A 75 -11.96 23.36 -6.61
N VAL A 76 -10.78 23.32 -6.00
CA VAL A 76 -9.82 24.43 -5.98
C VAL A 76 -8.73 24.18 -7.01
N LYS A 77 -8.36 25.25 -7.75
CA LYS A 77 -7.26 25.23 -8.70
C LYS A 77 -6.04 25.90 -8.08
N LEU A 78 -4.93 25.16 -8.03
CA LEU A 78 -3.65 25.62 -7.53
C LEU A 78 -2.63 25.71 -8.66
N LEU A 79 -1.90 26.81 -8.71
CA LEU A 79 -0.76 26.94 -9.62
C LEU A 79 0.44 26.23 -8.96
N VAL A 80 1.04 25.30 -9.70
CA VAL A 80 2.21 24.54 -9.28
C VAL A 80 3.37 24.88 -10.19
N ARG A 81 4.52 25.19 -9.61
CA ARG A 81 5.78 25.39 -10.32
C ARG A 81 6.75 24.30 -9.89
N TYR A 82 7.01 23.36 -10.76
CA TYR A 82 7.89 22.22 -10.51
C TYR A 82 9.32 22.53 -10.92
N LEU A 83 10.24 22.46 -9.97
CA LEU A 83 11.65 22.81 -10.16
C LEU A 83 12.52 21.62 -10.60
N GLY A 84 12.00 20.41 -10.56
CA GLY A 84 12.74 19.18 -10.86
C GLY A 84 12.95 18.87 -12.35
N GLY A 85 12.59 19.75 -13.25
CA GLY A 85 12.74 19.56 -14.69
C GLY A 85 11.64 18.68 -15.31
N GLU A 86 11.96 18.00 -16.42
CA GLU A 86 10.99 17.16 -17.12
C GLU A 86 10.65 15.90 -16.33
N SER A 87 9.38 15.73 -15.99
CA SER A 87 8.90 14.56 -15.29
C SER A 87 8.02 13.70 -16.20
N GLU A 88 8.41 12.45 -16.45
CA GLU A 88 7.60 11.46 -17.17
C GLU A 88 6.24 11.22 -16.51
N ASN A 89 6.14 11.53 -15.22
CA ASN A 89 4.94 11.38 -14.41
C ASN A 89 3.92 12.52 -14.63
N LEU A 90 4.34 13.64 -15.20
CA LEU A 90 3.49 14.80 -15.41
C LEU A 90 2.80 14.70 -16.77
N ARG A 91 1.52 14.36 -16.75
CA ARG A 91 0.65 14.27 -17.93
C ARG A 91 -0.70 14.90 -17.62
N ASP A 92 -1.37 15.39 -18.65
CA ASP A 92 -2.73 15.90 -18.54
C ASP A 92 -3.69 14.87 -17.94
N LEU A 93 -4.62 15.34 -17.13
CA LEU A 93 -5.68 14.55 -16.47
C LEU A 93 -5.16 13.43 -15.55
N LYS A 94 -3.88 13.44 -15.21
CA LYS A 94 -3.31 12.45 -14.30
C LYS A 94 -3.40 12.93 -12.87
N THR A 95 -3.80 12.02 -11.97
CA THR A 95 -3.78 12.27 -10.54
C THR A 95 -2.37 12.08 -9.99
N VAL A 96 -1.85 13.13 -9.38
CA VAL A 96 -0.49 13.18 -8.83
C VAL A 96 -0.50 13.70 -7.40
N VAL A 97 0.51 13.30 -6.64
CA VAL A 97 0.86 13.93 -5.36
C VAL A 97 2.03 14.85 -5.59
N VAL A 98 1.84 16.10 -5.31
CA VAL A 98 2.84 17.14 -5.43
C VAL A 98 3.35 17.51 -4.05
N GLY A 99 4.65 17.40 -3.82
CA GLY A 99 5.32 17.83 -2.59
C GLY A 99 6.11 19.11 -2.87
N GLY A 100 5.97 20.10 -1.98
CA GLY A 100 6.68 21.37 -2.15
C GLY A 100 6.38 22.36 -1.05
N LYS A 101 6.87 23.59 -1.22
CA LYS A 101 6.64 24.73 -0.32
C LYS A 101 5.57 25.64 -0.88
N TRP A 102 4.62 26.02 -0.04
CA TRP A 102 3.63 27.02 -0.41
C TRP A 102 4.20 28.43 -0.33
N ASN A 103 4.05 29.20 -1.37
CA ASN A 103 4.40 30.62 -1.39
C ASN A 103 3.11 31.45 -1.35
N PRO A 104 2.76 32.04 -0.21
CA PRO A 104 1.53 32.79 -0.05
C PRO A 104 1.50 34.09 -0.89
N THR A 105 2.68 34.67 -1.15
CA THR A 105 2.77 35.95 -1.90
C THR A 105 2.41 35.76 -3.37
N THR A 106 2.84 34.65 -3.97
CA THR A 106 2.57 34.34 -5.38
C THR A 106 1.40 33.38 -5.56
N GLN A 107 0.83 32.87 -4.47
CA GLN A 107 -0.21 31.83 -4.46
C GLN A 107 0.19 30.61 -5.32
N THR A 108 1.46 30.24 -5.26
CA THR A 108 2.05 29.18 -6.07
C THR A 108 2.66 28.11 -5.16
N LEU A 109 2.47 26.85 -5.51
CA LEU A 109 3.17 25.74 -4.87
C LEU A 109 4.48 25.49 -5.60
N GLU A 110 5.60 25.80 -4.94
CA GLU A 110 6.94 25.48 -5.45
C GLU A 110 7.24 24.00 -5.14
N ALA A 111 7.06 23.16 -6.16
CA ALA A 111 7.19 21.73 -6.03
C ALA A 111 8.63 21.27 -6.30
N ASP A 112 9.13 20.43 -5.42
CA ASP A 112 10.40 19.73 -5.57
C ASP A 112 10.21 18.25 -5.96
N LYS A 113 9.02 17.70 -5.68
CA LYS A 113 8.71 16.28 -5.91
C LYS A 113 7.32 16.08 -6.47
N ILE A 114 7.25 15.29 -7.55
CA ILE A 114 5.97 14.80 -8.12
C ILE A 114 5.97 13.28 -8.04
N SER A 115 4.92 12.71 -7.47
CA SER A 115 4.72 11.28 -7.39
C SER A 115 3.36 10.90 -7.94
N VAL A 116 3.30 9.83 -8.73
CA VAL A 116 2.04 9.26 -9.17
C VAL A 116 1.44 8.50 -8.00
N VAL A 117 0.14 8.64 -7.78
CA VAL A 117 -0.57 7.82 -6.80
C VAL A 117 -0.71 6.41 -7.38
N PRO A 118 0.01 5.42 -6.85
CA PRO A 118 -0.26 4.06 -7.25
C PRO A 118 -1.66 3.67 -6.77
N ASN A 119 -2.37 2.90 -7.57
CA ASN A 119 -3.67 2.36 -7.16
C ASN A 119 -3.48 1.24 -6.13
N TYR A 120 -3.13 1.63 -4.90
CA TYR A 120 -2.87 0.70 -3.80
C TYR A 120 -4.06 -0.21 -3.51
N GLY A 121 -5.30 0.28 -3.71
CA GLY A 121 -6.50 -0.54 -3.54
C GLY A 121 -6.50 -1.75 -4.48
N PHE A 122 -6.18 -1.54 -5.75
CA PHE A 122 -6.08 -2.62 -6.73
C PHE A 122 -4.93 -3.58 -6.43
N ILE A 123 -3.76 -3.04 -6.09
CA ILE A 123 -2.57 -3.84 -5.75
C ILE A 123 -2.88 -4.70 -4.52
N THR A 124 -3.44 -4.12 -3.46
CA THR A 124 -3.82 -4.85 -2.23
C THR A 124 -4.86 -5.92 -2.51
N ALA A 125 -5.89 -5.61 -3.31
CA ALA A 125 -6.91 -6.58 -3.70
C ALA A 125 -6.30 -7.75 -4.49
N ALA A 126 -5.37 -7.50 -5.40
CA ALA A 126 -4.68 -8.53 -6.17
C ALA A 126 -3.82 -9.44 -5.26
N TYR A 127 -3.11 -8.87 -4.29
CA TYR A 127 -2.37 -9.67 -3.30
C TYR A 127 -3.28 -10.52 -2.43
N LEU A 128 -4.37 -9.96 -1.92
CA LEU A 128 -5.34 -10.71 -1.12
C LEU A 128 -6.01 -11.82 -1.92
N ALA A 129 -6.36 -11.56 -3.19
CA ALA A 129 -6.94 -12.55 -4.08
C ALA A 129 -6.03 -13.76 -4.33
N SER A 130 -4.71 -13.57 -4.25
CA SER A 130 -3.72 -14.66 -4.41
C SER A 130 -3.34 -15.31 -3.08
N LEU A 131 -3.17 -14.53 -2.02
CA LEU A 131 -2.71 -15.05 -0.73
C LEU A 131 -3.79 -15.83 0.04
N ILE A 132 -5.06 -15.41 -0.03
CA ILE A 132 -6.15 -16.08 0.68
C ILE A 132 -6.35 -17.52 0.19
N PRO A 133 -6.50 -17.80 -1.13
CA PRO A 133 -6.62 -19.17 -1.62
C PRO A 133 -5.40 -20.04 -1.30
N MET A 134 -4.19 -19.46 -1.40
CA MET A 134 -2.96 -20.18 -1.06
C MET A 134 -2.90 -20.55 0.42
N GLY A 135 -3.28 -19.62 1.30
CA GLY A 135 -3.36 -19.87 2.75
C GLY A 135 -4.37 -20.96 3.08
N LEU A 136 -5.56 -20.92 2.48
CA LEU A 136 -6.59 -21.95 2.65
C LEU A 136 -6.14 -23.32 2.12
N PHE A 137 -5.43 -23.35 1.00
CA PHE A 137 -4.88 -24.58 0.45
C PHE A 137 -3.87 -25.21 1.39
N LEU A 138 -2.90 -24.43 1.88
CA LEU A 138 -1.89 -24.90 2.85
C LEU A 138 -2.54 -25.38 4.16
N PHE A 139 -3.50 -24.64 4.68
CA PHE A 139 -4.27 -25.04 5.87
C PHE A 139 -4.97 -26.38 5.65
N ASN A 140 -5.61 -26.57 4.49
CA ASN A 140 -6.31 -27.82 4.15
C ASN A 140 -5.35 -29.00 3.99
N MET A 141 -4.18 -28.78 3.36
CA MET A 141 -3.14 -29.81 3.26
C MET A 141 -2.61 -30.22 4.64
N GLU A 142 -2.27 -29.26 5.48
CA GLU A 142 -1.75 -29.54 6.82
C GLU A 142 -2.79 -30.29 7.67
N ARG A 143 -4.07 -29.94 7.56
CA ARG A 143 -5.15 -30.67 8.22
C ARG A 143 -5.24 -32.12 7.76
N LYS A 144 -5.13 -32.39 6.45
CA LYS A 144 -5.14 -33.76 5.89
C LYS A 144 -3.95 -34.56 6.40
N VAL A 145 -2.76 -34.00 6.40
CA VAL A 145 -1.54 -34.66 6.92
C VAL A 145 -1.69 -34.98 8.41
N ALA A 146 -2.21 -34.07 9.20
CA ALA A 146 -2.45 -34.31 10.63
C ALA A 146 -3.46 -35.44 10.87
N MET A 147 -4.53 -35.56 10.07
CA MET A 147 -5.49 -36.65 10.15
C MET A 147 -4.86 -37.99 9.77
N LEU A 148 -4.10 -38.04 8.69
CA LEU A 148 -3.38 -39.27 8.27
C LEU A 148 -2.39 -39.73 9.35
N TYR A 149 -1.68 -38.81 9.97
CA TYR A 149 -0.76 -39.15 11.07
C TYR A 149 -1.49 -39.79 12.27
N ILE A 150 -2.67 -39.31 12.61
CA ILE A 150 -3.49 -39.89 13.68
C ILE A 150 -3.95 -41.31 13.31
N GLN A 151 -4.42 -41.51 12.06
CA GLN A 151 -4.86 -42.84 11.59
C GLN A 151 -3.72 -43.85 11.62
N ILE A 152 -2.53 -43.52 11.12
CA ILE A 152 -1.35 -44.40 11.14
C ILE A 152 -0.95 -44.74 12.59
N LYS A 153 -1.06 -43.77 13.48
CA LYS A 153 -0.74 -44.00 14.91
C LYS A 153 -1.74 -44.97 15.58
N GLU A 154 -3.02 -44.82 15.27
CA GLU A 154 -4.07 -45.71 15.76
C GLU A 154 -3.90 -47.14 15.21
N GLU A 155 -3.57 -47.28 13.91
CA GLU A 155 -3.36 -48.58 13.26
C GLU A 155 -2.14 -49.30 13.83
N LYS A 156 -1.04 -48.61 14.14
CA LYS A 156 0.13 -49.19 14.81
C LYS A 156 -0.15 -49.65 16.27
N VAL A 157 -1.10 -49.04 16.93
CA VAL A 157 -1.50 -49.44 18.28
C VAL A 157 -2.36 -50.73 18.25
N TYR A 158 -3.09 -50.96 17.15
CA TYR A 158 -3.95 -52.14 16.95
C TYR A 158 -3.23 -53.38 16.41
N GLN A 159 -1.99 -53.25 15.89
CA GLN A 159 -1.13 -54.38 15.54
C GLN A 159 -0.04 -54.50 16.61
N PRO A 160 -0.30 -55.22 17.77
CA PRO A 160 0.77 -55.64 18.66
C PRO A 160 1.69 -56.55 17.85
N GLU A 161 3.00 -56.28 17.88
CA GLU A 161 4.02 -57.13 17.29
C GLU A 161 3.77 -58.59 17.69
N GLU A 162 3.46 -59.47 16.74
CA GLU A 162 3.41 -60.90 17.03
C GLU A 162 4.78 -61.29 17.61
N PRO A 163 4.82 -61.95 18.79
CA PRO A 163 6.08 -62.38 19.36
C PRO A 163 6.72 -63.35 18.36
N LEU A 164 7.94 -63.03 17.90
CA LEU A 164 8.76 -63.90 17.10
C LEU A 164 8.90 -65.24 17.87
N GLU A 165 8.18 -66.27 17.42
CA GLU A 165 8.43 -67.64 17.88
C GLU A 165 9.86 -68.00 17.51
N VAL A 166 10.73 -67.96 18.50
CA VAL A 166 12.11 -68.52 18.39
C VAL A 166 11.99 -70.02 18.32
N ARG A 167 12.22 -70.61 17.14
CA ARG A 167 12.45 -72.01 16.93
C ARG A 167 13.91 -72.34 17.17
#